data_a880f2e7b0957e937ab68d6b44db4eb7
#
_entry.id   a880f2e7b0957e937ab68d6b44db4eb7
#
_cell.length_a   1.000
_cell.length_b   1.000
_cell.length_c   1.000
_cell.angle_alpha   90.00
_cell.angle_beta   90.00
_cell.angle_gamma   90.00
#
_symmetry.space_group_name_H-M   'P 1'
#
loop_
_entity.id
_entity.type
_entity.pdbx_description
1 polymer ?
#
loop_
_entity_poly.entity_id
_entity_poly.type
_entity_poly.pdbx_seq_one_letter_code
_entity_poly.pdbx_strand_id
1 'polypeptide(L)'
;MKNKFVFLFLIILSFSFMNCGGGSSSDDDGGGTTPVINKNSLAVSTNSVSFEAAAGQQTVNVTANCDWKISCSATWLTINPMSGNANAQVTLSAQENTTITQRDATITVTGGGFTRTISVTQRGADVKLTVSPQTLEFEYKVEEKTVALTTNTTWAVTSDQSWCTVNKSSGSNNENITVKVSQNNSPEKRTANVKITAGGKAETVTVTQNGGTLPMVNSLSVTDITAYEATCTFEATSDEAITECGICFSKSNQTPTISDSKEVSSSAASSTSKSVILKNLTKKTIYYVRAYAISAIGTTYSDVKTFTTKSGTPEEGDNDKPSYSKKR
;
A
#
# COMPACT_ATOMS: atom_id res chain seq x y z
N MET A 1 21.78 -4.65 -20.26
CA MET A 1 22.64 -5.68 -20.86
C MET A 1 23.43 -6.37 -19.77
N LYS A 2 22.99 -7.54 -19.32
CA LYS A 2 23.81 -8.50 -18.52
C LYS A 2 23.42 -9.88 -18.98
N ASN A 3 24.32 -10.49 -19.74
CA ASN A 3 24.27 -11.86 -20.21
C ASN A 3 24.25 -12.81 -19.03
N LYS A 4 23.24 -13.66 -18.91
CA LYS A 4 23.26 -14.85 -18.07
C LYS A 4 23.74 -16.02 -18.93
N PHE A 5 24.95 -16.46 -18.67
CA PHE A 5 25.50 -17.70 -19.17
C PHE A 5 24.68 -18.89 -18.60
N VAL A 6 24.08 -19.67 -19.48
CA VAL A 6 23.51 -20.97 -19.16
C VAL A 6 24.66 -21.97 -19.26
N PHE A 7 25.07 -22.53 -18.11
CA PHE A 7 25.97 -23.68 -18.07
C PHE A 7 25.17 -24.95 -18.30
N LEU A 8 25.30 -25.48 -19.51
CA LEU A 8 24.79 -26.80 -19.86
C LEU A 8 25.85 -27.83 -19.40
N PHE A 9 25.60 -28.53 -18.29
CA PHE A 9 26.42 -29.66 -17.88
C PHE A 9 25.99 -30.89 -18.66
N LEU A 10 26.74 -31.22 -19.71
CA LEU A 10 26.64 -32.46 -20.44
C LEU A 10 27.48 -33.53 -19.71
N ILE A 11 26.86 -34.38 -18.91
CA ILE A 11 27.53 -35.55 -18.31
C ILE A 11 27.43 -36.68 -19.34
N ILE A 12 28.53 -36.90 -20.05
CA ILE A 12 28.70 -38.10 -20.88
C ILE A 12 29.21 -39.22 -19.98
N LEU A 13 28.33 -40.15 -19.65
CA LEU A 13 28.70 -41.40 -18.96
C LEU A 13 29.10 -42.44 -20.03
N SER A 14 30.41 -42.58 -20.27
CA SER A 14 30.97 -43.63 -21.12
C SER A 14 30.97 -44.95 -20.33
N PHE A 15 30.14 -45.89 -20.74
CA PHE A 15 30.25 -47.29 -20.29
C PHE A 15 31.29 -47.98 -21.12
N SER A 16 32.45 -48.28 -20.53
CA SER A 16 33.45 -49.20 -21.10
C SER A 16 32.99 -50.63 -20.92
N PHE A 17 32.76 -51.34 -22.02
CA PHE A 17 32.61 -52.80 -22.01
C PHE A 17 34.02 -53.42 -21.89
N MET A 18 34.30 -54.06 -20.78
CA MET A 18 35.44 -54.95 -20.64
C MET A 18 35.10 -56.32 -21.24
N ASN A 19 35.68 -56.58 -22.40
CA ASN A 19 35.65 -57.91 -23.03
C ASN A 19 36.79 -58.73 -22.41
N CYS A 20 36.44 -59.82 -21.71
CA CYS A 20 37.43 -60.81 -21.29
C CYS A 20 37.28 -62.07 -22.14
N GLY A 21 38.19 -62.23 -23.09
CA GLY A 21 38.28 -63.40 -23.90
C GLY A 21 39.15 -64.45 -23.27
N GLY A 22 38.93 -65.69 -23.64
CA GLY A 22 39.92 -66.76 -23.65
C GLY A 22 39.57 -68.02 -22.94
N GLY A 23 39.49 -69.14 -23.73
CA GLY A 23 39.58 -70.48 -23.23
C GLY A 23 38.83 -71.52 -24.09
N SER A 24 39.55 -72.04 -25.06
CA SER A 24 39.20 -73.16 -25.89
C SER A 24 39.20 -74.46 -25.09
N SER A 25 38.20 -75.29 -25.26
CA SER A 25 38.41 -76.78 -25.54
C SER A 25 37.08 -77.46 -25.80
N SER A 26 37.08 -78.16 -26.88
CA SER A 26 36.44 -79.28 -27.55
C SER A 26 35.49 -80.20 -26.75
N ASP A 27 34.46 -80.55 -27.53
CA ASP A 27 33.74 -81.88 -27.60
C ASP A 27 32.71 -82.15 -26.51
N ASP A 28 31.41 -82.20 -26.85
CA ASP A 28 30.67 -83.46 -27.11
C ASP A 28 29.20 -83.20 -27.49
N ASP A 29 28.68 -84.10 -28.32
CA ASP A 29 27.33 -84.21 -28.84
C ASP A 29 26.27 -84.29 -27.72
N GLY A 30 25.25 -83.54 -27.83
CA GLY A 30 24.03 -83.66 -27.05
C GLY A 30 22.98 -82.65 -27.49
N GLY A 31 22.15 -82.97 -28.49
CA GLY A 31 21.01 -82.15 -28.91
C GLY A 31 19.98 -81.94 -27.81
N GLY A 32 20.23 -80.93 -27.00
CA GLY A 32 19.30 -80.35 -26.06
C GLY A 32 19.07 -78.91 -26.45
N THR A 33 17.97 -78.60 -27.13
CA THR A 33 17.50 -77.22 -27.24
C THR A 33 17.22 -76.71 -25.86
N THR A 34 18.24 -76.03 -25.23
CA THR A 34 17.97 -75.26 -24.04
C THR A 34 16.94 -74.21 -24.42
N PRO A 35 15.78 -74.11 -23.73
CA PRO A 35 14.83 -73.05 -24.01
C PRO A 35 15.52 -71.78 -23.75
N VAL A 36 15.68 -70.92 -24.76
CA VAL A 36 16.07 -69.55 -24.61
C VAL A 36 14.96 -68.92 -23.79
N ILE A 37 15.16 -68.88 -22.47
CA ILE A 37 14.26 -68.15 -21.59
C ILE A 37 14.51 -66.67 -21.92
N ASN A 38 13.70 -66.09 -22.80
CA ASN A 38 13.63 -64.70 -23.07
C ASN A 38 13.16 -64.00 -21.78
N LYS A 39 14.14 -63.65 -20.96
CA LYS A 39 13.90 -62.98 -19.69
C LYS A 39 13.31 -61.60 -19.99
N ASN A 40 12.05 -61.35 -19.57
CA ASN A 40 11.43 -60.06 -19.70
C ASN A 40 12.33 -58.95 -19.11
N SER A 41 12.35 -57.82 -19.76
CA SER A 41 13.09 -56.66 -19.33
C SER A 41 12.23 -55.40 -19.43
N LEU A 42 12.35 -54.49 -18.45
CA LEU A 42 11.71 -53.20 -18.45
C LEU A 42 12.68 -52.15 -17.80
N ALA A 43 12.99 -51.11 -18.54
CA ALA A 43 13.78 -50.00 -18.08
C ALA A 43 13.20 -48.69 -18.57
N VAL A 44 13.50 -47.61 -17.88
CA VAL A 44 13.17 -46.20 -18.25
C VAL A 44 14.46 -45.40 -18.32
N SER A 45 14.54 -44.46 -19.23
CA SER A 45 15.76 -43.65 -19.47
C SER A 45 16.09 -42.67 -18.31
N THR A 46 15.11 -42.35 -17.47
CA THR A 46 15.27 -41.49 -16.29
C THR A 46 14.27 -41.89 -15.21
N ASN A 47 14.61 -41.62 -13.97
CA ASN A 47 13.73 -41.76 -12.82
C ASN A 47 13.17 -40.43 -12.31
N SER A 48 13.51 -39.29 -12.96
CA SER A 48 13.00 -37.98 -12.62
C SER A 48 12.87 -37.06 -13.84
N VAL A 49 11.82 -36.23 -13.87
CA VAL A 49 11.56 -35.22 -14.90
C VAL A 49 11.12 -33.94 -14.21
N SER A 50 11.65 -32.81 -14.65
CA SER A 50 11.29 -31.48 -14.12
C SER A 50 10.72 -30.60 -15.21
N PHE A 51 9.63 -29.88 -14.88
CA PHE A 51 9.02 -28.87 -15.73
C PHE A 51 9.12 -27.49 -15.08
N GLU A 52 9.26 -26.46 -15.90
CA GLU A 52 9.02 -25.08 -15.49
C GLU A 52 7.51 -24.87 -15.23
N ALA A 53 7.14 -23.70 -14.70
CA ALA A 53 5.73 -23.37 -14.45
C ALA A 53 4.87 -23.34 -15.73
N ALA A 54 5.46 -22.88 -16.84
CA ALA A 54 4.77 -22.86 -18.14
C ALA A 54 4.43 -24.27 -18.63
N ALA A 55 3.42 -24.37 -19.49
CA ALA A 55 3.14 -25.62 -20.21
C ALA A 55 4.37 -26.06 -21.00
N GLY A 56 4.63 -27.35 -21.02
CA GLY A 56 5.83 -27.87 -21.67
C GLY A 56 5.74 -29.37 -21.96
N GLN A 57 6.71 -29.86 -22.75
CA GLN A 57 6.82 -31.27 -23.10
C GLN A 57 8.22 -31.80 -22.79
N GLN A 58 8.28 -33.04 -22.34
CA GLN A 58 9.50 -33.80 -22.11
C GLN A 58 9.32 -35.21 -22.68
N THR A 59 10.39 -35.90 -23.01
CA THR A 59 10.34 -37.25 -23.50
C THR A 59 11.12 -38.21 -22.59
N VAL A 60 10.61 -39.40 -22.41
CA VAL A 60 11.24 -40.50 -21.69
C VAL A 60 11.18 -41.76 -22.57
N ASN A 61 12.31 -42.49 -22.68
CA ASN A 61 12.33 -43.75 -23.40
C ASN A 61 12.01 -44.89 -22.45
N VAL A 62 11.07 -45.73 -22.86
CA VAL A 62 10.82 -47.04 -22.26
C VAL A 62 11.55 -48.08 -23.11
N THR A 63 12.41 -48.88 -22.50
CA THR A 63 13.10 -49.99 -23.14
C THR A 63 12.52 -51.29 -22.56
N ALA A 64 11.85 -52.09 -23.42
CA ALA A 64 11.16 -53.29 -22.99
C ALA A 64 11.11 -54.32 -24.11
N ASN A 65 11.12 -55.60 -23.75
CA ASN A 65 10.84 -56.75 -24.63
C ASN A 65 9.57 -57.48 -24.21
N CYS A 66 8.66 -56.81 -23.56
CA CYS A 66 7.37 -57.33 -23.07
C CYS A 66 6.33 -56.22 -23.12
N ASP A 67 5.06 -56.57 -23.01
CA ASP A 67 3.97 -55.63 -22.86
C ASP A 67 4.16 -54.79 -21.59
N TRP A 68 3.94 -53.48 -21.72
CA TRP A 68 4.03 -52.54 -20.61
C TRP A 68 2.85 -51.56 -20.61
N LYS A 69 2.54 -51.01 -19.44
CA LYS A 69 1.51 -50.00 -19.21
C LYS A 69 2.06 -48.86 -18.31
N ILE A 70 1.55 -47.69 -18.56
CA ILE A 70 1.84 -46.52 -17.72
C ILE A 70 0.57 -46.12 -16.96
N SER A 71 0.75 -45.72 -15.70
CA SER A 71 -0.29 -45.09 -14.88
C SER A 71 0.24 -43.80 -14.22
N CYS A 72 -0.62 -42.81 -14.14
CA CYS A 72 -0.38 -41.55 -13.43
C CYS A 72 -1.74 -40.96 -13.01
N SER A 73 -1.85 -40.50 -11.78
CA SER A 73 -3.09 -39.90 -11.24
C SER A 73 -3.19 -38.41 -11.44
N ALA A 74 -2.10 -37.73 -11.88
CA ALA A 74 -2.05 -36.31 -12.05
C ALA A 74 -2.83 -35.84 -13.28
N THR A 75 -3.87 -35.06 -13.09
CA THR A 75 -4.73 -34.53 -14.16
C THR A 75 -4.07 -33.47 -15.03
N TRP A 76 -3.01 -32.85 -14.53
CA TRP A 76 -2.24 -31.82 -15.21
C TRP A 76 -1.14 -32.35 -16.13
N LEU A 77 -0.88 -33.68 -16.11
CA LEU A 77 0.14 -34.36 -16.89
C LEU A 77 -0.50 -35.35 -17.86
N THR A 78 -0.36 -35.13 -19.15
CA THR A 78 -0.78 -36.05 -20.21
C THR A 78 0.40 -36.87 -20.68
N ILE A 79 0.20 -38.18 -20.86
CA ILE A 79 1.24 -39.14 -21.21
C ILE A 79 0.82 -39.87 -22.49
N ASN A 80 1.70 -39.94 -23.48
CA ASN A 80 1.41 -40.63 -24.72
C ASN A 80 2.68 -41.28 -25.33
N PRO A 81 2.67 -42.56 -25.68
CA PRO A 81 1.63 -43.58 -25.43
C PRO A 81 1.59 -44.02 -23.96
N MET A 82 0.45 -44.55 -23.51
CA MET A 82 0.25 -45.12 -22.16
C MET A 82 0.48 -46.62 -22.10
N SER A 83 0.79 -47.30 -23.21
CA SER A 83 1.13 -48.71 -23.26
C SER A 83 1.90 -49.04 -24.54
N GLY A 84 2.60 -50.16 -24.55
CA GLY A 84 3.33 -50.70 -25.69
C GLY A 84 3.77 -52.14 -25.43
N ASN A 85 4.44 -52.72 -26.43
CA ASN A 85 4.96 -54.10 -26.37
C ASN A 85 6.45 -54.20 -26.74
N ALA A 86 7.06 -53.04 -27.00
CA ALA A 86 8.48 -52.90 -27.35
C ALA A 86 9.04 -51.57 -26.84
N ASN A 87 10.26 -51.27 -27.24
CA ASN A 87 10.84 -49.93 -26.96
C ASN A 87 9.96 -48.83 -27.55
N ALA A 88 9.76 -47.78 -26.79
CA ALA A 88 9.00 -46.60 -27.20
C ALA A 88 9.52 -45.33 -26.59
N GLN A 89 9.35 -44.24 -27.31
CA GLN A 89 9.49 -42.91 -26.77
C GLN A 89 8.11 -42.45 -26.23
N VAL A 90 8.06 -42.05 -24.98
CA VAL A 90 6.87 -41.57 -24.29
C VAL A 90 6.98 -40.05 -24.11
N THR A 91 6.00 -39.33 -24.61
CA THR A 91 5.90 -37.87 -24.42
C THR A 91 5.09 -37.56 -23.18
N LEU A 92 5.63 -36.74 -22.33
CA LEU A 92 5.01 -36.15 -21.12
C LEU A 92 4.68 -34.70 -21.44
N SER A 93 3.39 -34.33 -21.38
CA SER A 93 2.93 -32.95 -21.63
C SER A 93 2.31 -32.42 -20.37
N ALA A 94 2.96 -31.40 -19.77
CA ALA A 94 2.49 -30.72 -18.58
C ALA A 94 1.68 -29.47 -18.96
N GLN A 95 0.53 -29.29 -18.32
CA GLN A 95 -0.23 -28.03 -18.37
C GLN A 95 0.49 -26.95 -17.53
N GLU A 96 0.22 -25.67 -17.82
CA GLU A 96 0.74 -24.57 -17.02
C GLU A 96 0.36 -24.70 -15.54
N ASN A 97 1.32 -24.48 -14.65
CA ASN A 97 1.08 -24.33 -13.22
C ASN A 97 0.95 -22.84 -12.89
N THR A 98 -0.27 -22.34 -12.79
CA THR A 98 -0.58 -20.93 -12.50
C THR A 98 -0.45 -20.59 -11.02
N THR A 99 -0.33 -21.61 -10.14
CA THR A 99 -0.10 -21.39 -8.70
C THR A 99 1.37 -21.17 -8.40
N ILE A 100 1.67 -20.50 -7.32
CA ILE A 100 3.07 -20.26 -6.88
C ILE A 100 3.71 -21.50 -6.25
N THR A 101 2.95 -22.56 -6.03
CA THR A 101 3.41 -23.79 -5.36
C THR A 101 3.82 -24.82 -6.39
N GLN A 102 4.99 -25.44 -6.17
CA GLN A 102 5.39 -26.62 -6.92
C GLN A 102 4.33 -27.72 -6.79
N ARG A 103 4.14 -28.51 -7.83
CA ARG A 103 3.31 -29.72 -7.83
C ARG A 103 4.11 -30.91 -8.33
N ASP A 104 3.76 -32.07 -7.79
CA ASP A 104 4.48 -33.33 -8.03
C ASP A 104 3.54 -34.39 -8.54
N ALA A 105 4.08 -35.36 -9.30
CA ALA A 105 3.40 -36.52 -9.76
C ALA A 105 4.35 -37.71 -9.81
N THR A 106 3.78 -38.91 -9.75
CA THR A 106 4.53 -40.14 -9.95
C THR A 106 3.94 -40.89 -11.16
N ILE A 107 4.78 -41.21 -12.12
CA ILE A 107 4.48 -42.08 -13.23
C ILE A 107 4.95 -43.47 -12.84
N THR A 108 4.07 -44.48 -12.98
CA THR A 108 4.40 -45.88 -12.76
C THR A 108 4.33 -46.62 -14.08
N VAL A 109 5.42 -47.27 -14.48
CA VAL A 109 5.52 -48.12 -15.65
C VAL A 109 5.62 -49.58 -15.18
N THR A 110 4.69 -50.41 -15.61
CA THR A 110 4.64 -51.84 -15.24
C THR A 110 4.66 -52.72 -16.48
N GLY A 111 5.39 -53.83 -16.45
CA GLY A 111 5.46 -54.79 -17.55
C GLY A 111 6.40 -55.94 -17.23
N GLY A 112 6.07 -57.16 -17.72
CA GLY A 112 6.91 -58.35 -17.55
C GLY A 112 7.25 -58.74 -16.11
N GLY A 113 6.42 -58.33 -15.14
CA GLY A 113 6.68 -58.51 -13.69
C GLY A 113 7.54 -57.42 -13.04
N PHE A 114 7.94 -56.39 -13.79
CA PHE A 114 8.74 -55.25 -13.29
C PHE A 114 7.86 -54.01 -13.07
N THR A 115 8.30 -53.20 -12.13
CA THR A 115 7.75 -51.84 -11.90
C THR A 115 8.90 -50.85 -11.94
N ARG A 116 8.69 -49.73 -12.64
CA ARG A 116 9.58 -48.57 -12.68
C ARG A 116 8.78 -47.30 -12.36
N THR A 117 9.36 -46.39 -11.60
CA THR A 117 8.74 -45.13 -11.25
C THR A 117 9.55 -43.95 -11.78
N ILE A 118 8.86 -42.90 -12.21
CA ILE A 118 9.45 -41.65 -12.63
C ILE A 118 8.79 -40.55 -11.77
N SER A 119 9.57 -39.86 -10.98
CA SER A 119 9.12 -38.67 -10.23
C SER A 119 9.04 -37.48 -11.19
N VAL A 120 7.91 -36.83 -11.23
CA VAL A 120 7.70 -35.64 -12.04
C VAL A 120 7.44 -34.45 -11.11
N THR A 121 8.22 -33.42 -11.28
CA THR A 121 8.05 -32.13 -10.55
C THR A 121 7.71 -31.05 -11.55
N GLN A 122 6.81 -30.12 -11.17
CA GLN A 122 6.61 -28.89 -11.92
C GLN A 122 6.67 -27.70 -11.00
N ARG A 123 7.55 -26.77 -11.32
CA ARG A 123 7.73 -25.53 -10.57
C ARG A 123 6.43 -24.73 -10.49
N GLY A 124 6.23 -23.98 -9.41
CA GLY A 124 5.17 -22.98 -9.32
C GLY A 124 5.48 -21.74 -10.16
N ALA A 125 4.45 -21.01 -10.54
CA ALA A 125 4.57 -19.72 -11.21
C ALA A 125 5.31 -18.72 -10.34
N ASP A 126 6.02 -17.78 -10.97
CA ASP A 126 6.64 -16.68 -10.25
C ASP A 126 5.57 -15.79 -9.62
N VAL A 127 5.83 -15.33 -8.40
CA VAL A 127 4.94 -14.37 -7.73
C VAL A 127 4.86 -13.09 -8.55
N LYS A 128 3.64 -12.65 -8.84
CA LYS A 128 3.33 -11.35 -9.43
C LYS A 128 2.78 -10.45 -8.33
N LEU A 129 3.24 -9.21 -8.28
CA LEU A 129 2.66 -8.16 -7.45
C LEU A 129 2.87 -6.84 -8.17
N THR A 130 1.78 -6.15 -8.48
CA THR A 130 1.77 -4.77 -9.00
C THR A 130 0.62 -4.01 -8.39
N VAL A 131 0.82 -2.72 -8.15
CA VAL A 131 -0.19 -1.80 -7.63
C VAL A 131 -0.24 -0.54 -8.49
N SER A 132 -1.43 -0.03 -8.74
CA SER A 132 -1.63 1.18 -9.54
C SER A 132 -2.88 1.95 -9.08
N PRO A 133 -2.76 3.27 -8.86
CA PRO A 133 -1.52 4.07 -8.88
C PRO A 133 -0.62 3.79 -7.66
N GLN A 134 0.67 4.15 -7.74
CA GLN A 134 1.62 4.08 -6.63
C GLN A 134 1.67 5.35 -5.77
N THR A 135 0.93 6.39 -6.19
CA THR A 135 0.78 7.63 -5.43
C THR A 135 -0.67 8.05 -5.42
N LEU A 136 -1.15 8.51 -4.27
CA LEU A 136 -2.49 9.08 -4.08
C LEU A 136 -2.34 10.46 -3.46
N GLU A 137 -2.99 11.45 -4.06
CA GLU A 137 -3.07 12.80 -3.51
C GLU A 137 -4.51 13.08 -3.09
N PHE A 138 -4.69 13.62 -1.90
CA PHE A 138 -5.98 13.92 -1.29
C PHE A 138 -6.04 15.38 -0.88
N GLU A 139 -7.23 15.97 -0.97
CA GLU A 139 -7.50 17.24 -0.31
C GLU A 139 -7.62 17.04 1.21
N TYR A 140 -7.67 18.12 1.98
CA TYR A 140 -7.69 18.05 3.44
C TYR A 140 -8.94 17.37 4.04
N LYS A 141 -10.01 17.20 3.26
CA LYS A 141 -11.30 16.59 3.68
C LYS A 141 -11.24 15.07 3.73
N VAL A 142 -12.26 14.46 4.31
CA VAL A 142 -12.47 13.00 4.23
C VAL A 142 -12.71 12.62 2.78
N GLU A 143 -11.89 11.70 2.27
CA GLU A 143 -11.96 11.26 0.87
C GLU A 143 -11.52 9.79 0.76
N GLU A 144 -11.94 9.13 -0.31
CA GLU A 144 -11.58 7.75 -0.64
C GLU A 144 -11.08 7.66 -2.09
N LYS A 145 -10.01 6.88 -2.31
CA LYS A 145 -9.48 6.57 -3.64
C LYS A 145 -9.13 5.09 -3.75
N THR A 146 -9.16 4.57 -4.96
CA THR A 146 -8.97 3.15 -5.22
C THR A 146 -7.59 2.89 -5.81
N VAL A 147 -6.97 1.79 -5.35
CA VAL A 147 -5.73 1.21 -5.88
C VAL A 147 -6.05 -0.16 -6.45
N ALA A 148 -5.71 -0.41 -7.70
CA ALA A 148 -5.80 -1.71 -8.33
C ALA A 148 -4.59 -2.56 -7.92
N LEU A 149 -4.84 -3.73 -7.35
CA LEU A 149 -3.86 -4.74 -6.98
C LEU A 149 -3.94 -5.91 -7.95
N THR A 150 -2.81 -6.27 -8.56
CA THR A 150 -2.69 -7.47 -9.39
C THR A 150 -1.68 -8.44 -8.78
N THR A 151 -2.11 -9.65 -8.46
CA THR A 151 -1.27 -10.72 -7.91
C THR A 151 -1.86 -12.09 -8.23
N ASN A 152 -1.03 -13.13 -8.22
CA ASN A 152 -1.44 -14.55 -8.38
C ASN A 152 -1.38 -15.34 -7.06
N THR A 153 -1.41 -14.66 -5.92
CA THR A 153 -1.33 -15.30 -4.60
C THR A 153 -2.13 -14.50 -3.56
N THR A 154 -2.05 -14.92 -2.31
CA THR A 154 -2.59 -14.18 -1.16
C THR A 154 -1.77 -12.93 -0.89
N TRP A 155 -2.42 -11.89 -0.39
CA TRP A 155 -1.82 -10.60 -0.08
C TRP A 155 -2.28 -10.04 1.27
N ALA A 156 -1.48 -9.14 1.82
CA ALA A 156 -1.82 -8.36 2.99
C ALA A 156 -1.49 -6.89 2.76
N VAL A 157 -2.28 -6.00 3.39
CA VAL A 157 -2.12 -4.54 3.30
C VAL A 157 -2.08 -3.94 4.69
N THR A 158 -1.16 -3.00 4.89
CA THR A 158 -1.03 -2.21 6.13
C THR A 158 -0.80 -0.75 5.80
N SER A 159 -1.33 0.14 6.63
CA SER A 159 -0.98 1.57 6.63
C SER A 159 -0.11 1.88 7.84
N ASP A 160 0.86 2.77 7.68
CA ASP A 160 1.75 3.24 8.76
C ASP A 160 1.13 4.39 9.58
N GLN A 161 -0.05 4.89 9.17
CA GLN A 161 -0.72 6.03 9.80
C GLN A 161 -2.19 5.72 10.12
N SER A 162 -2.63 6.06 11.33
CA SER A 162 -4.01 5.83 11.77
C SER A 162 -5.07 6.66 11.03
N TRP A 163 -4.68 7.81 10.46
CA TRP A 163 -5.55 8.67 9.69
C TRP A 163 -5.76 8.20 8.23
N CYS A 164 -4.96 7.24 7.77
CA CYS A 164 -5.03 6.62 6.46
C CYS A 164 -5.37 5.14 6.64
N THR A 165 -6.56 4.73 6.25
CA THR A 165 -7.08 3.37 6.45
C THR A 165 -7.39 2.69 5.12
N VAL A 166 -7.49 1.37 5.15
CA VAL A 166 -7.85 0.55 3.99
C VAL A 166 -9.11 -0.26 4.29
N ASN A 167 -9.93 -0.50 3.27
CA ASN A 167 -11.18 -1.25 3.41
C ASN A 167 -10.97 -2.76 3.70
N LYS A 168 -9.80 -3.31 3.33
CA LYS A 168 -9.42 -4.71 3.55
C LYS A 168 -7.95 -4.79 3.92
N SER A 169 -7.61 -5.63 4.88
CA SER A 169 -6.23 -5.88 5.31
C SER A 169 -5.59 -7.09 4.63
N SER A 170 -6.38 -7.96 3.97
CA SER A 170 -5.88 -9.15 3.26
C SER A 170 -6.90 -9.65 2.24
N GLY A 171 -6.43 -10.50 1.32
CA GLY A 171 -7.25 -11.17 0.31
C GLY A 171 -6.40 -12.11 -0.56
N SER A 172 -6.91 -12.47 -1.73
CA SER A 172 -6.24 -13.33 -2.70
C SER A 172 -6.52 -12.88 -4.13
N ASN A 173 -5.55 -13.08 -5.03
CA ASN A 173 -5.64 -12.71 -6.43
C ASN A 173 -5.84 -11.19 -6.64
N ASN A 174 -6.24 -10.81 -7.86
CA ASN A 174 -6.45 -9.41 -8.22
C ASN A 174 -7.63 -8.83 -7.46
N GLU A 175 -7.47 -7.62 -6.94
CA GLU A 175 -8.53 -6.91 -6.24
C GLU A 175 -8.31 -5.39 -6.26
N ASN A 176 -9.37 -4.64 -5.99
CA ASN A 176 -9.30 -3.20 -5.76
C ASN A 176 -9.33 -2.92 -4.25
N ILE A 177 -8.34 -2.16 -3.79
CA ILE A 177 -8.21 -1.70 -2.41
C ILE A 177 -8.67 -0.24 -2.35
N THR A 178 -9.62 0.06 -1.47
CA THR A 178 -10.02 1.45 -1.19
C THR A 178 -9.19 1.99 -0.04
N VAL A 179 -8.48 3.09 -0.30
CA VAL A 179 -7.75 3.88 0.68
C VAL A 179 -8.62 5.06 1.09
N LYS A 180 -8.84 5.23 2.39
CA LYS A 180 -9.63 6.29 2.99
C LYS A 180 -8.78 7.13 3.90
N VAL A 181 -8.90 8.45 3.80
CA VAL A 181 -8.25 9.41 4.70
C VAL A 181 -9.27 10.13 5.56
N SER A 182 -8.92 10.38 6.83
CA SER A 182 -9.68 11.29 7.69
C SER A 182 -9.34 12.75 7.38
N GLN A 183 -10.19 13.70 7.82
CA GLN A 183 -9.91 15.13 7.66
C GLN A 183 -8.57 15.50 8.29
N ASN A 184 -7.79 16.32 7.56
CA ASN A 184 -6.57 16.93 8.07
C ASN A 184 -6.89 18.33 8.64
N ASN A 185 -6.99 18.40 9.95
CA ASN A 185 -7.26 19.68 10.66
C ASN A 185 -6.00 20.52 10.89
N SER A 186 -4.85 20.13 10.33
CA SER A 186 -3.63 20.94 10.33
C SER A 186 -3.53 21.73 9.02
N PRO A 187 -2.95 22.94 9.02
CA PRO A 187 -2.59 23.63 7.78
C PRO A 187 -1.45 22.92 7.03
N GLU A 188 -0.73 22.03 7.69
CA GLU A 188 0.39 21.31 7.12
C GLU A 188 -0.06 20.04 6.39
N LYS A 189 0.56 19.78 5.27
CA LYS A 189 0.42 18.56 4.51
C LYS A 189 0.99 17.36 5.28
N ARG A 190 0.36 16.18 5.16
CA ARG A 190 0.80 14.95 5.80
C ARG A 190 0.93 13.79 4.81
N THR A 191 1.75 12.80 5.14
CA THR A 191 2.01 11.63 4.29
C THR A 191 1.82 10.33 5.05
N ALA A 192 1.41 9.29 4.33
CA ALA A 192 1.32 7.91 4.81
C ALA A 192 1.83 6.94 3.75
N ASN A 193 2.24 5.75 4.17
CA ASN A 193 2.61 4.66 3.29
C ASN A 193 1.64 3.49 3.50
N VAL A 194 0.99 3.09 2.44
CA VAL A 194 0.19 1.86 2.38
C VAL A 194 1.05 0.78 1.76
N LYS A 195 1.50 -0.17 2.59
CA LYS A 195 2.35 -1.28 2.18
C LYS A 195 1.51 -2.50 1.84
N ILE A 196 1.71 -3.04 0.65
CA ILE A 196 1.09 -4.26 0.14
C ILE A 196 2.15 -5.35 0.03
N THR A 197 1.88 -6.55 0.54
CA THR A 197 2.79 -7.70 0.47
C THR A 197 2.08 -8.91 -0.12
N ALA A 198 2.76 -9.67 -0.96
CA ALA A 198 2.25 -10.89 -1.56
C ALA A 198 3.40 -11.84 -1.92
N GLY A 199 3.38 -13.08 -1.42
CA GLY A 199 4.36 -14.11 -1.75
C GLY A 199 5.82 -13.69 -1.59
N GLY A 200 6.14 -12.89 -0.56
CA GLY A 200 7.48 -12.37 -0.29
C GLY A 200 7.87 -11.11 -1.06
N LYS A 201 7.04 -10.61 -1.99
CA LYS A 201 7.18 -9.31 -2.64
C LYS A 201 6.45 -8.22 -1.84
N ALA A 202 6.88 -6.97 -2.00
CA ALA A 202 6.24 -5.81 -1.39
C ALA A 202 6.21 -4.63 -2.36
N GLU A 203 5.09 -3.91 -2.36
CA GLU A 203 4.87 -2.65 -3.04
C GLU A 203 4.35 -1.62 -2.04
N THR A 204 4.59 -0.34 -2.31
CA THR A 204 4.14 0.75 -1.45
C THR A 204 3.37 1.77 -2.27
N VAL A 205 2.21 2.18 -1.77
CA VAL A 205 1.46 3.33 -2.26
C VAL A 205 1.71 4.49 -1.32
N THR A 206 2.30 5.56 -1.83
CA THR A 206 2.50 6.80 -1.08
C THR A 206 1.23 7.63 -1.13
N VAL A 207 0.72 7.96 0.04
CA VAL A 207 -0.48 8.77 0.24
C VAL A 207 -0.04 10.14 0.74
N THR A 208 -0.45 11.21 0.03
CA THR A 208 -0.23 12.59 0.44
C THR A 208 -1.59 13.26 0.63
N GLN A 209 -1.77 13.94 1.75
CA GLN A 209 -2.97 14.73 2.01
C GLN A 209 -2.61 16.17 2.29
N ASN A 210 -3.25 17.10 1.59
CA ASN A 210 -3.08 18.53 1.80
C ASN A 210 -3.52 18.94 3.20
N GLY A 211 -2.97 20.06 3.71
CA GLY A 211 -3.47 20.71 4.90
C GLY A 211 -4.74 21.52 4.62
N GLY A 212 -5.50 21.78 5.66
CA GLY A 212 -6.66 22.67 5.58
C GLY A 212 -6.24 24.14 5.47
N THR A 213 -7.11 24.97 4.92
CA THR A 213 -6.89 26.42 4.80
C THR A 213 -7.22 27.12 6.12
N LEU A 214 -6.28 27.93 6.60
CA LEU A 214 -6.53 28.79 7.75
C LEU A 214 -7.57 29.87 7.40
N PRO A 215 -8.35 30.39 8.37
CA PRO A 215 -9.19 31.56 8.16
C PRO A 215 -8.37 32.76 7.63
N MET A 216 -8.98 33.59 6.84
CA MET A 216 -8.40 34.83 6.36
C MET A 216 -9.02 36.00 7.12
N VAL A 217 -8.20 36.92 7.63
CA VAL A 217 -8.62 38.10 8.37
C VAL A 217 -7.97 39.35 7.75
N ASN A 218 -8.80 40.28 7.26
CA ASN A 218 -8.35 41.44 6.49
C ASN A 218 -9.06 42.71 6.95
N SER A 219 -8.63 43.84 6.38
CA SER A 219 -9.35 45.13 6.41
C SER A 219 -9.63 45.66 7.81
N LEU A 220 -8.77 45.36 8.82
CA LEU A 220 -8.96 45.93 10.17
C LEU A 220 -8.94 47.45 10.13
N SER A 221 -9.98 48.05 10.64
CA SER A 221 -10.13 49.53 10.82
C SER A 221 -10.55 49.85 12.24
N VAL A 222 -10.10 50.96 12.77
CA VAL A 222 -10.48 51.46 14.09
C VAL A 222 -11.06 52.87 13.92
N THR A 223 -12.31 53.04 14.33
CA THR A 223 -13.08 54.29 14.22
C THR A 223 -13.74 54.65 15.56
N ASP A 224 -14.47 55.76 15.62
CA ASP A 224 -15.29 56.21 16.75
C ASP A 224 -14.54 56.14 18.09
N ILE A 225 -13.28 56.54 18.07
CA ILE A 225 -12.40 56.51 19.25
C ILE A 225 -12.86 57.59 20.24
N THR A 226 -13.23 57.16 21.44
CA THR A 226 -13.56 58.00 22.58
C THR A 226 -12.50 57.89 23.67
N ALA A 227 -12.78 58.36 24.90
CA ALA A 227 -11.91 58.14 26.04
C ALA A 227 -11.93 56.68 26.56
N TYR A 228 -13.03 55.94 26.34
CA TYR A 228 -13.28 54.66 26.97
C TYR A 228 -13.74 53.58 25.98
N GLU A 229 -13.99 53.93 24.72
CA GLU A 229 -14.47 53.00 23.69
C GLU A 229 -13.79 53.25 22.35
N ALA A 230 -13.77 52.24 21.49
CA ALA A 230 -13.39 52.32 20.08
C ALA A 230 -14.13 51.27 19.27
N THR A 231 -14.56 51.59 18.06
CA THR A 231 -15.19 50.66 17.13
C THR A 231 -14.13 50.09 16.22
N CYS A 232 -14.05 48.76 16.16
CA CYS A 232 -13.20 48.02 15.23
C CYS A 232 -14.05 47.30 14.19
N THR A 233 -13.71 47.45 12.91
CA THR A 233 -14.33 46.66 11.81
C THR A 233 -13.25 45.86 11.08
N PHE A 234 -13.59 44.67 10.63
CA PHE A 234 -12.68 43.79 9.89
C PHE A 234 -13.46 42.83 9.03
N GLU A 235 -12.77 42.14 8.13
CA GLU A 235 -13.32 41.04 7.33
C GLU A 235 -12.73 39.71 7.79
N ALA A 236 -13.58 38.66 7.86
CA ALA A 236 -13.15 37.29 8.17
C ALA A 236 -13.85 36.30 7.24
N THR A 237 -13.05 35.48 6.56
CA THR A 237 -13.53 34.42 5.65
C THR A 237 -12.77 33.12 5.91
N SER A 238 -13.41 31.97 5.61
CA SER A 238 -12.81 30.66 5.73
C SER A 238 -13.60 29.64 4.92
N ASP A 239 -12.91 28.61 4.40
CA ASP A 239 -13.53 27.44 3.78
C ASP A 239 -14.22 26.54 4.81
N GLU A 240 -13.76 26.58 6.07
CA GLU A 240 -14.37 25.91 7.21
C GLU A 240 -15.15 26.91 8.07
N ALA A 241 -16.06 26.40 8.88
CA ALA A 241 -16.85 27.24 9.78
C ALA A 241 -15.94 28.02 10.73
N ILE A 242 -16.09 29.37 10.77
CA ILE A 242 -15.48 30.21 11.78
C ILE A 242 -16.23 29.97 13.08
N THR A 243 -15.55 29.43 14.09
CA THR A 243 -16.10 29.13 15.42
C THR A 243 -16.11 30.35 16.33
N GLU A 244 -15.13 31.24 16.19
CA GLU A 244 -15.03 32.49 16.92
C GLU A 244 -14.23 33.54 16.09
N CYS A 245 -14.62 34.77 16.12
CA CYS A 245 -13.84 35.89 15.59
C CYS A 245 -14.07 37.15 16.42
N GLY A 246 -13.10 38.03 16.39
CA GLY A 246 -13.16 39.23 17.21
C GLY A 246 -11.90 40.08 17.13
N ILE A 247 -11.69 40.88 18.16
CA ILE A 247 -10.51 41.76 18.34
C ILE A 247 -9.79 41.35 19.62
N CYS A 248 -8.51 41.09 19.52
CA CYS A 248 -7.60 41.04 20.67
C CYS A 248 -6.84 42.38 20.78
N PHE A 249 -6.64 42.85 22.01
CA PHE A 249 -6.03 44.17 22.25
C PHE A 249 -5.21 44.21 23.54
N SER A 250 -4.21 45.07 23.57
CA SER A 250 -3.36 45.28 24.73
C SER A 250 -2.78 46.66 24.71
N LYS A 251 -2.48 47.20 25.90
CA LYS A 251 -1.70 48.45 26.07
C LYS A 251 -0.20 48.18 26.27
N SER A 252 0.21 46.98 26.53
CA SER A 252 1.60 46.58 26.80
C SER A 252 2.17 45.59 25.78
N ASN A 253 1.36 44.65 25.30
CA ASN A 253 1.77 43.71 24.26
C ASN A 253 1.55 44.33 22.88
N GLN A 254 2.64 44.54 22.12
CA GLN A 254 2.58 45.15 20.78
C GLN A 254 2.03 44.21 19.71
N THR A 255 1.97 42.92 19.98
CA THR A 255 1.40 41.89 19.08
C THR A 255 0.35 41.05 19.81
N PRO A 256 -0.81 41.66 20.19
CA PRO A 256 -1.81 40.98 21.01
C PRO A 256 -2.34 39.73 20.33
N THR A 257 -2.64 38.72 21.14
CA THR A 257 -3.21 37.41 20.75
C THR A 257 -4.50 37.15 21.51
N ILE A 258 -5.18 36.05 21.24
CA ILE A 258 -6.38 35.63 21.98
C ILE A 258 -6.12 35.36 23.48
N SER A 259 -4.86 35.32 23.93
CA SER A 259 -4.48 35.20 25.32
C SER A 259 -4.46 36.59 26.06
N ASP A 260 -4.47 37.69 25.32
CA ASP A 260 -4.62 39.03 25.85
C ASP A 260 -6.12 39.37 26.03
N SER A 261 -6.43 40.63 26.34
CA SER A 261 -7.82 41.10 26.34
C SER A 261 -8.44 40.92 24.98
N LYS A 262 -9.66 40.38 24.91
CA LYS A 262 -10.39 40.21 23.66
C LYS A 262 -11.87 40.55 23.78
N GLU A 263 -12.44 41.01 22.67
CA GLU A 263 -13.88 41.14 22.47
C GLU A 263 -14.30 40.33 21.25
N VAL A 264 -15.34 39.50 21.45
CA VAL A 264 -15.86 38.59 20.39
C VAL A 264 -16.90 39.33 19.55
N SER A 265 -16.83 39.18 18.25
CA SER A 265 -17.83 39.73 17.34
C SER A 265 -19.18 39.08 17.50
N SER A 266 -20.25 39.84 17.66
CA SER A 266 -21.63 39.40 17.63
C SER A 266 -22.23 39.36 16.19
N SER A 267 -21.44 39.72 15.16
CA SER A 267 -21.89 39.72 13.77
C SER A 267 -22.29 38.31 13.30
N ALA A 268 -23.32 38.25 12.48
CA ALA A 268 -23.79 36.94 11.93
C ALA A 268 -22.63 36.15 11.30
N ALA A 269 -22.64 34.83 11.48
CA ALA A 269 -21.59 33.95 10.94
C ALA A 269 -21.46 34.05 9.41
N SER A 270 -22.57 34.28 8.71
CA SER A 270 -22.62 34.46 7.25
C SER A 270 -22.09 35.80 6.75
N SER A 271 -21.94 36.79 7.63
CA SER A 271 -21.40 38.10 7.24
C SER A 271 -19.87 38.05 7.16
N THR A 272 -19.30 38.45 6.04
CA THR A 272 -17.85 38.62 5.89
C THR A 272 -17.34 39.83 6.69
N SER A 273 -18.11 40.93 6.73
CA SER A 273 -17.79 42.13 7.52
C SER A 273 -18.24 41.94 8.96
N LYS A 274 -17.33 42.20 9.87
CA LYS A 274 -17.49 42.08 11.33
C LYS A 274 -17.30 43.42 12.00
N SER A 275 -18.02 43.64 13.09
CA SER A 275 -17.85 44.83 13.92
C SER A 275 -17.76 44.46 15.39
N VAL A 276 -16.89 45.13 16.11
CA VAL A 276 -16.65 44.96 17.56
C VAL A 276 -16.45 46.34 18.21
N ILE A 277 -17.11 46.57 19.32
CA ILE A 277 -16.89 47.78 20.15
C ILE A 277 -16.04 47.38 21.34
N LEU A 278 -14.82 47.89 21.39
CA LEU A 278 -13.95 47.79 22.57
C LEU A 278 -14.45 48.75 23.64
N LYS A 279 -14.66 48.26 24.86
CA LYS A 279 -15.19 49.03 26.00
C LYS A 279 -14.25 49.06 27.16
N ASN A 280 -14.52 49.94 28.13
CA ASN A 280 -13.75 50.04 29.38
C ASN A 280 -12.24 50.33 29.14
N LEU A 281 -11.95 51.05 28.08
CA LEU A 281 -10.57 51.45 27.78
C LEU A 281 -10.07 52.50 28.76
N THR A 282 -8.75 52.62 28.91
CA THR A 282 -8.12 53.67 29.71
C THR A 282 -7.93 54.94 28.85
N LYS A 283 -8.33 56.12 29.33
CA LYS A 283 -8.15 57.38 28.62
C LYS A 283 -6.68 57.74 28.40
N LYS A 284 -6.37 58.50 27.32
CA LYS A 284 -5.03 58.94 26.93
C LYS A 284 -4.02 57.79 26.82
N THR A 285 -4.44 56.61 26.36
CA THR A 285 -3.63 55.40 26.35
C THR A 285 -3.53 54.88 24.92
N ILE A 286 -2.33 54.43 24.52
CA ILE A 286 -2.08 53.75 23.28
C ILE A 286 -2.49 52.29 23.46
N TYR A 287 -3.27 51.78 22.51
CA TYR A 287 -3.64 50.38 22.40
C TYR A 287 -3.13 49.78 21.07
N TYR A 288 -2.65 48.53 21.15
CA TYR A 288 -2.34 47.69 20.02
C TYR A 288 -3.53 46.73 19.83
N VAL A 289 -4.01 46.57 18.60
CA VAL A 289 -5.16 45.74 18.29
C VAL A 289 -4.88 44.84 17.08
N ARG A 290 -5.44 43.66 17.10
CA ARG A 290 -5.50 42.72 15.96
C ARG A 290 -6.88 42.11 15.89
N ALA A 291 -7.41 41.99 14.70
CA ALA A 291 -8.55 41.10 14.45
C ALA A 291 -8.08 39.65 14.41
N TYR A 292 -8.92 38.74 14.85
CA TYR A 292 -8.64 37.31 14.79
C TYR A 292 -9.87 36.51 14.30
N ALA A 293 -9.62 35.33 13.73
CA ALA A 293 -10.63 34.34 13.43
C ALA A 293 -10.11 32.93 13.74
N ILE A 294 -10.98 32.08 14.28
CA ILE A 294 -10.70 30.70 14.66
C ILE A 294 -11.62 29.77 13.84
N SER A 295 -11.03 28.73 13.24
CA SER A 295 -11.74 27.61 12.62
C SER A 295 -11.21 26.28 13.18
N ALA A 296 -11.73 25.16 12.69
CA ALA A 296 -11.20 23.83 13.01
C ALA A 296 -9.74 23.63 12.59
N ILE A 297 -9.25 24.42 11.60
CA ILE A 297 -7.87 24.34 11.08
C ILE A 297 -6.89 25.13 11.93
N GLY A 298 -7.35 26.23 12.57
CA GLY A 298 -6.50 27.03 13.43
C GLY A 298 -6.96 28.48 13.55
N THR A 299 -6.06 29.31 14.09
CA THR A 299 -6.31 30.73 14.36
C THR A 299 -5.44 31.61 13.48
N THR A 300 -6.03 32.61 12.88
CA THR A 300 -5.32 33.67 12.12
C THR A 300 -5.57 35.05 12.72
N TYR A 301 -4.60 35.90 12.54
CA TYR A 301 -4.64 37.29 13.02
C TYR A 301 -4.34 38.25 11.86
N SER A 302 -4.97 39.44 11.92
CA SER A 302 -4.58 40.56 11.05
C SER A 302 -3.22 41.15 11.43
N ASP A 303 -2.74 42.04 10.59
CA ASP A 303 -1.68 42.98 11.02
C ASP A 303 -2.10 43.79 12.26
N VAL A 304 -1.11 44.22 13.01
CA VAL A 304 -1.33 45.10 14.19
C VAL A 304 -1.73 46.47 13.73
N LYS A 305 -2.78 47.01 14.34
CA LYS A 305 -3.07 48.44 14.31
C LYS A 305 -2.93 49.08 15.71
N THR A 306 -2.67 50.35 15.75
CA THR A 306 -2.58 51.15 16.99
C THR A 306 -3.57 52.28 16.95
N PHE A 307 -4.10 52.63 18.10
CA PHE A 307 -4.88 53.84 18.28
C PHE A 307 -4.63 54.43 19.69
N THR A 308 -4.95 55.68 19.87
CA THR A 308 -4.87 56.35 21.17
C THR A 308 -6.25 56.83 21.58
N THR A 309 -6.69 56.45 22.78
CA THR A 309 -7.95 56.91 23.35
C THR A 309 -7.90 58.44 23.67
N LYS A 310 -9.04 59.10 23.56
CA LYS A 310 -9.15 60.54 23.83
C LYS A 310 -8.98 60.86 25.33
N SER A 311 -8.83 62.13 25.64
CA SER A 311 -8.63 62.62 27.02
C SER A 311 -9.89 62.53 27.91
N GLY A 312 -11.07 62.35 27.31
CA GLY A 312 -12.37 62.50 27.99
C GLY A 312 -12.65 63.93 28.36
N THR A 313 -13.82 64.46 28.01
CA THR A 313 -14.33 65.72 28.51
C THR A 313 -15.16 65.49 29.77
N PRO A 314 -15.36 66.49 30.67
CA PRO A 314 -16.17 66.28 31.86
C PRO A 314 -17.63 65.89 31.59
N GLU A 315 -18.10 65.94 30.35
CA GLU A 315 -19.47 65.59 29.93
C GLU A 315 -19.59 64.12 29.57
N GLU A 316 -18.51 63.38 29.41
CA GLU A 316 -18.49 61.93 29.15
C GLU A 316 -18.44 61.15 30.49
N GLY A 317 -19.38 61.43 31.39
CA GLY A 317 -19.72 60.55 32.53
C GLY A 317 -18.59 60.17 33.47
N ASP A 318 -17.86 61.14 34.07
CA ASP A 318 -17.00 60.88 35.23
C ASP A 318 -17.92 60.73 36.48
N ASN A 319 -18.56 59.60 36.68
CA ASN A 319 -19.41 59.32 37.83
C ASN A 319 -18.63 59.11 39.15
N ASP A 320 -17.31 59.29 39.15
CA ASP A 320 -16.44 59.12 40.33
C ASP A 320 -16.11 60.41 41.10
N LYS A 321 -16.96 61.46 41.04
CA LYS A 321 -16.84 62.57 42.00
C LYS A 321 -17.70 62.29 43.23
N PRO A 322 -17.10 62.11 44.40
CA PRO A 322 -17.86 62.16 45.62
C PRO A 322 -18.54 63.55 45.80
N SER A 323 -19.85 63.53 45.95
CA SER A 323 -20.63 64.71 46.22
C SER A 323 -20.26 65.30 47.60
N TYR A 324 -19.41 66.30 47.57
CA TYR A 324 -19.24 67.19 48.81
C TYR A 324 -20.50 68.02 48.98
N SER A 325 -21.39 67.59 49.89
CA SER A 325 -22.46 68.41 50.39
C SER A 325 -21.84 69.46 51.30
N LYS A 326 -21.82 70.74 50.90
CA LYS A 326 -21.61 71.85 51.82
C LYS A 326 -22.78 71.93 52.76
N LYS A 327 -22.59 71.58 54.03
CA LYS A 327 -23.43 72.02 55.12
C LYS A 327 -23.11 73.46 55.45
N ARG A 328 -24.09 74.32 55.43
CA ARG A 328 -24.14 75.52 56.21
C ARG A 328 -24.57 75.24 57.63
#